data_6fa63c996a33a0032987c6f51fe0bd9a
#
_entry.id   6fa63c996a33a0032987c6f51fe0bd9a
#
_cell.length_a   1.000
_cell.length_b   1.000
_cell.length_c   1.000
_cell.angle_alpha   90.00
_cell.angle_beta   90.00
_cell.angle_gamma   90.00
#
_symmetry.space_group_name_H-M   'P 1'
#
loop_
_entity.id
_entity.type
_entity.pdbx_description
1 polymer ?
#
loop_
_entity_poly.entity_id
_entity_poly.type
_entity_poly.pdbx_seq_one_letter_code
_entity_poly.pdbx_strand_id
1 'polypeptide(L)'
;MIKIKKILQNSFKFFFYKAFSLFYGNIKGKINSEEDSRIKIETIKKDNDLKYKIYKIKNARLYTDRVHDTAIILGNFIVEGPSYQLRGNNNARVEENIVFQKGTAKIKKNLKGTVLSLLTGGAGNENYFHWMYDVLPRFA
;
A
#
# COMPACT_ATOMS: atom_id res chain seq x y z
N MET A 1 -20.31 -29.15 -10.03
CA MET A 1 -19.09 -28.68 -10.69
C MET A 1 -18.54 -27.36 -10.13
N ILE A 2 -19.35 -26.34 -9.85
CA ILE A 2 -18.93 -25.02 -9.34
C ILE A 2 -18.21 -25.09 -7.97
N LYS A 3 -18.67 -25.92 -7.02
CA LYS A 3 -18.05 -26.06 -5.70
C LYS A 3 -16.62 -26.60 -5.73
N ILE A 4 -16.33 -27.58 -6.57
CA ILE A 4 -14.99 -28.20 -6.69
C ILE A 4 -13.99 -27.19 -7.27
N LYS A 5 -14.38 -26.45 -8.30
CA LYS A 5 -13.54 -25.40 -8.89
C LYS A 5 -13.17 -24.33 -7.85
N LYS A 6 -14.11 -23.92 -7.01
CA LYS A 6 -13.88 -22.93 -5.95
C LYS A 6 -12.95 -23.45 -4.85
N ILE A 7 -13.06 -24.72 -4.49
CA ILE A 7 -12.16 -25.35 -3.50
C ILE A 7 -10.74 -25.41 -4.05
N LEU A 8 -10.54 -25.87 -5.28
CA LEU A 8 -9.23 -25.92 -5.93
C LEU A 8 -8.59 -24.52 -6.05
N GLN A 9 -9.37 -23.52 -6.45
CA GLN A 9 -8.90 -22.14 -6.52
C GLN A 9 -8.46 -21.60 -5.14
N ASN A 10 -9.22 -21.88 -4.08
CA ASN A 10 -8.88 -21.43 -2.74
C ASN A 10 -7.64 -22.13 -2.20
N SER A 11 -7.50 -23.44 -2.43
CA SER A 11 -6.31 -24.20 -2.04
C SER A 11 -5.06 -23.71 -2.77
N PHE A 12 -5.16 -23.43 -4.08
CA PHE A 12 -4.07 -22.85 -4.87
C PHE A 12 -3.68 -21.45 -4.35
N LYS A 13 -4.66 -20.58 -4.09
CA LYS A 13 -4.40 -19.26 -3.52
C LYS A 13 -3.71 -19.35 -2.16
N PHE A 14 -4.18 -20.24 -1.29
CA PHE A 14 -3.58 -20.44 0.03
C PHE A 14 -2.12 -20.86 -0.07
N PHE A 15 -1.82 -21.87 -0.90
CA PHE A 15 -0.44 -22.33 -1.13
C PHE A 15 0.44 -21.20 -1.70
N PHE A 16 -0.09 -20.48 -2.67
CA PHE A 16 0.61 -19.37 -3.31
C PHE A 16 0.94 -18.25 -2.31
N TYR A 17 -0.02 -17.83 -1.49
CA TYR A 17 0.24 -16.81 -0.47
C TYR A 17 1.24 -17.29 0.57
N LYS A 18 1.18 -18.54 0.98
CA LYS A 18 2.13 -19.13 1.92
C LYS A 18 3.56 -19.17 1.35
N ALA A 19 3.71 -19.54 0.09
CA ALA A 19 5.00 -19.52 -0.59
C ALA A 19 5.58 -18.08 -0.63
N PHE A 20 4.78 -17.09 -1.02
CA PHE A 20 5.23 -15.69 -1.03
C PHE A 20 5.57 -15.16 0.35
N SER A 21 4.88 -15.59 1.38
CA SER A 21 5.19 -15.21 2.76
C SER A 21 6.54 -15.77 3.25
N LEU A 22 6.94 -16.93 2.76
CA LEU A 22 8.27 -17.49 3.04
C LEU A 22 9.38 -16.65 2.40
N PHE A 23 9.19 -16.16 1.16
CA PHE A 23 10.19 -15.36 0.45
C PHE A 23 10.26 -13.91 0.93
N TYR A 24 9.14 -13.29 1.23
CA TYR A 24 9.06 -11.84 1.51
C TYR A 24 8.73 -11.50 2.97
N GLY A 25 8.52 -12.51 3.80
CA GLY A 25 8.09 -12.37 5.18
C GLY A 25 6.62 -11.99 5.32
N ASN A 26 6.06 -12.27 6.49
CA ASN A 26 4.72 -11.86 6.87
C ASN A 26 4.74 -10.42 7.39
N ILE A 27 3.68 -9.70 7.14
CA ILE A 27 3.47 -8.40 7.78
C ILE A 27 3.13 -8.64 9.25
N LYS A 28 3.95 -8.07 10.15
CA LYS A 28 3.88 -8.31 11.60
C LYS A 28 3.05 -7.28 12.34
N GLY A 29 2.86 -6.11 11.74
CA GLY A 29 2.17 -5.00 12.39
C GLY A 29 2.33 -3.70 11.63
N LYS A 30 2.11 -2.59 12.32
CA LYS A 30 2.27 -1.24 11.79
C LYS A 30 3.37 -0.48 12.51
N ILE A 31 3.91 0.53 11.83
CA ILE A 31 4.84 1.52 12.37
C ILE A 31 4.17 2.89 12.25
N ASN A 32 4.17 3.65 13.33
CA ASN A 32 3.82 5.05 13.25
C ASN A 32 4.92 5.81 12.50
N SER A 33 4.53 6.50 11.44
CA SER A 33 5.48 7.23 10.60
C SER A 33 6.22 8.36 11.32
N GLU A 34 5.68 8.87 12.41
CA GLU A 34 6.28 9.96 13.18
C GLU A 34 7.35 9.47 14.20
N GLU A 35 7.37 8.17 14.49
CA GLU A 35 8.26 7.59 15.52
C GLU A 35 9.51 6.89 14.95
N ASP A 36 9.53 6.59 13.65
CA ASP A 36 10.63 5.84 13.03
C ASP A 36 11.66 6.77 12.35
N SER A 37 12.89 6.76 12.81
CA SER A 37 13.98 7.61 12.29
C SER A 37 14.33 7.39 10.81
N ARG A 38 13.88 6.29 10.20
CA ARG A 38 14.06 5.98 8.77
C ARG A 38 13.04 6.72 7.89
N ILE A 39 12.04 7.35 8.51
CA ILE A 39 10.96 8.07 7.85
C ILE A 39 11.17 9.56 8.12
N LYS A 40 11.29 10.34 7.06
CA LYS A 40 11.29 11.80 7.14
C LYS A 40 9.97 12.32 6.60
N ILE A 41 9.29 13.15 7.37
CA ILE A 41 8.02 13.76 7.00
C ILE A 41 8.27 15.24 6.74
N GLU A 42 7.93 15.70 5.55
CA GLU A 42 7.92 17.12 5.18
C GLU A 42 6.47 17.56 5.05
N THR A 43 6.11 18.62 5.75
CA THR A 43 4.77 19.22 5.66
C THR A 43 4.84 20.45 4.79
N ILE A 44 4.12 20.45 3.69
CA ILE A 44 3.94 21.61 2.82
C ILE A 44 2.59 22.23 3.16
N LYS A 45 2.63 23.53 3.49
CA LYS A 45 1.42 24.35 3.65
C LYS A 45 1.15 25.03 2.33
N LYS A 46 -0.05 24.89 1.80
CA LYS A 46 -0.56 25.70 0.69
C LYS A 46 -1.56 26.73 1.19
N ASP A 47 -1.81 27.75 0.38
CA ASP A 47 -2.87 28.73 0.64
C ASP A 47 -4.19 27.99 0.92
N ASN A 48 -5.00 28.50 1.84
CA ASN A 48 -6.26 27.90 2.32
C ASN A 48 -6.13 26.76 3.37
N ASP A 49 -5.14 26.80 4.25
CA ASP A 49 -4.95 25.83 5.36
C ASP A 49 -4.79 24.36 4.95
N LEU A 50 -4.64 24.07 3.66
CA LEU A 50 -4.37 22.73 3.19
C LEU A 50 -2.92 22.33 3.52
N LYS A 51 -2.78 21.24 4.26
CA LYS A 51 -1.48 20.67 4.64
C LYS A 51 -1.27 19.35 3.90
N TYR A 52 -0.16 19.25 3.17
CA TYR A 52 0.27 18.02 2.52
C TYR A 52 1.48 17.44 3.25
N LYS A 53 1.48 16.14 3.47
CA LYS A 53 2.63 15.42 4.03
C LYS A 53 3.35 14.66 2.94
N ILE A 54 4.65 14.86 2.80
CA ILE A 54 5.53 14.08 1.95
C ILE A 54 6.33 13.14 2.84
N TYR A 55 6.23 11.84 2.58
CA TYR A 55 6.96 10.82 3.31
C TYR A 55 8.17 10.37 2.51
N LYS A 56 9.37 10.62 3.02
CA LYS A 56 10.64 10.14 2.46
C LYS A 56 11.12 8.94 3.24
N ILE A 57 11.05 7.76 2.64
CA ILE A 57 11.30 6.49 3.33
C ILE A 57 12.42 5.74 2.62
N LYS A 58 13.49 5.42 3.34
CA LYS A 58 14.62 4.67 2.80
C LYS A 58 14.32 3.18 2.78
N ASN A 59 14.68 2.51 1.67
CA ASN A 59 14.57 1.05 1.52
C ASN A 59 13.17 0.48 1.80
N ALA A 60 12.15 1.26 1.49
CA ALA A 60 10.77 0.81 1.61
C ALA A 60 10.38 -0.12 0.46
N ARG A 61 9.42 -0.99 0.72
CA ARG A 61 8.75 -1.81 -0.27
C ARG A 61 7.33 -1.28 -0.47
N LEU A 62 6.94 -1.11 -1.72
CA LEU A 62 5.60 -0.71 -2.09
C LEU A 62 4.82 -1.94 -2.57
N TYR A 63 3.62 -2.12 -2.06
CA TYR A 63 2.65 -3.09 -2.54
C TYR A 63 1.33 -2.41 -2.85
N THR A 64 0.69 -2.78 -3.95
CA THR A 64 -0.66 -2.32 -4.28
C THR A 64 -1.47 -3.43 -4.93
N ASP A 65 -2.75 -3.52 -4.61
CA ASP A 65 -3.71 -4.36 -5.31
C ASP A 65 -4.34 -3.63 -6.52
N ARG A 66 -3.91 -2.38 -6.76
CA ARG A 66 -4.34 -1.44 -7.80
C ARG A 66 -5.68 -0.77 -7.57
N VAL A 67 -6.53 -1.30 -6.72
CA VAL A 67 -7.93 -0.82 -6.62
C VAL A 67 -8.20 -0.21 -5.24
N HIS A 68 -7.91 -0.94 -4.17
CA HIS A 68 -8.34 -0.56 -2.83
C HIS A 68 -7.19 -0.27 -1.89
N ASP A 69 -6.07 -0.96 -2.06
CA ASP A 69 -5.01 -0.98 -1.06
C ASP A 69 -3.66 -0.60 -1.65
N THR A 70 -2.98 0.29 -0.96
CA THR A 70 -1.56 0.58 -1.16
C THR A 70 -0.87 0.47 0.19
N ALA A 71 0.17 -0.35 0.29
CA ALA A 71 0.95 -0.54 1.49
C ALA A 71 2.39 -0.10 1.26
N ILE A 72 2.86 0.84 2.06
CA ILE A 72 4.27 1.16 2.19
C ILE A 72 4.81 0.32 3.34
N ILE A 73 5.80 -0.51 3.06
CA ILE A 73 6.29 -1.53 3.99
C ILE A 73 7.77 -1.28 4.27
N LEU A 74 8.11 -1.17 5.53
CA LEU A 74 9.46 -1.02 6.02
C LEU A 74 9.85 -2.24 6.87
N GLY A 75 10.77 -3.06 6.35
CA GLY A 75 10.97 -4.40 6.90
C GLY A 75 9.73 -5.26 6.73
N ASN A 76 9.12 -5.65 7.85
CA ASN A 76 7.88 -6.44 7.88
C ASN A 76 6.71 -5.68 8.51
N PHE A 77 6.76 -4.37 8.51
CA PHE A 77 5.72 -3.52 9.08
C PHE A 77 5.17 -2.57 8.03
N ILE A 78 3.87 -2.35 8.07
CA ILE A 78 3.22 -1.33 7.24
C ILE A 78 3.42 0.05 7.87
N VAL A 79 3.74 1.05 7.06
CA VAL A 79 3.90 2.43 7.53
C VAL A 79 2.55 3.12 7.53
N GLU A 80 2.11 3.54 8.70
CA GLU A 80 0.88 4.31 8.88
C GLU A 80 1.07 5.73 8.34
N GLY A 81 0.05 6.29 7.72
CA GLY A 81 0.08 7.59 7.06
C GLY A 81 0.18 7.49 5.53
N PRO A 82 1.31 7.06 4.93
CA PRO A 82 1.40 6.93 3.49
C PRO A 82 0.73 5.66 2.92
N SER A 83 0.41 4.70 3.78
CA SER A 83 -0.36 3.52 3.37
C SER A 83 -1.83 3.85 3.27
N TYR A 84 -2.50 3.27 2.27
CA TYR A 84 -3.89 3.57 1.97
C TYR A 84 -4.70 2.29 1.82
N GLN A 85 -5.90 2.28 2.36
CA GLN A 85 -6.89 1.21 2.22
C GLN A 85 -8.30 1.78 2.07
N LEU A 86 -9.02 1.31 1.08
CA LEU A 86 -10.41 1.70 0.81
C LEU A 86 -11.34 0.55 1.18
N ARG A 87 -12.15 0.73 2.20
CA ARG A 87 -13.08 -0.29 2.73
C ARG A 87 -14.52 0.21 2.85
N GLY A 88 -14.95 1.00 1.92
CA GLY A 88 -16.36 1.40 1.82
C GLY A 88 -16.84 2.45 2.82
N ASN A 89 -16.04 2.83 3.81
CA ASN A 89 -16.28 3.99 4.66
C ASN A 89 -14.97 4.73 4.96
N ASN A 90 -15.11 5.99 5.38
CA ASN A 90 -14.00 6.93 5.50
C ASN A 90 -13.02 6.64 6.67
N ASN A 91 -13.28 5.61 7.48
CA ASN A 91 -12.53 5.29 8.68
C ASN A 91 -11.82 3.93 8.60
N ALA A 92 -11.46 3.50 7.41
CA ALA A 92 -10.73 2.24 7.24
C ALA A 92 -9.36 2.30 7.96
N ARG A 93 -9.18 1.41 8.92
CA ARG A 93 -7.94 1.32 9.71
C ARG A 93 -6.84 0.65 8.91
N VAL A 94 -5.58 1.00 9.19
CA VAL A 94 -4.42 0.44 8.50
C VAL A 94 -4.35 -1.09 8.63
N GLU A 95 -4.85 -1.66 9.71
CA GLU A 95 -4.94 -3.10 9.96
C GLU A 95 -5.88 -3.83 8.99
N GLU A 96 -6.77 -3.11 8.33
CA GLU A 96 -7.67 -3.65 7.32
C GLU A 96 -7.00 -3.79 5.95
N ASN A 97 -5.78 -3.27 5.80
CA ASN A 97 -5.04 -3.39 4.55
C ASN A 97 -4.84 -4.86 4.17
N ILE A 98 -5.05 -5.16 2.89
CA ILE A 98 -5.05 -6.52 2.35
C ILE A 98 -3.76 -7.30 2.65
N VAL A 99 -2.65 -6.62 2.86
CA VAL A 99 -1.35 -7.27 3.13
C VAL A 99 -1.32 -8.04 4.45
N PHE A 100 -2.17 -7.70 5.41
CA PHE A 100 -2.30 -8.47 6.65
C PHE A 100 -2.96 -9.83 6.43
N GLN A 101 -3.86 -9.91 5.44
CA GLN A 101 -4.58 -11.15 5.13
C GLN A 101 -3.85 -12.02 4.09
N LYS A 102 -3.29 -11.38 3.05
CA LYS A 102 -2.76 -12.07 1.87
C LYS A 102 -1.25 -11.92 1.71
N GLY A 103 -0.59 -11.19 2.63
CA GLY A 103 0.81 -10.83 2.44
C GLY A 103 1.05 -10.02 1.16
N THR A 104 2.26 -10.08 0.65
CA THR A 104 2.65 -9.38 -0.57
C THR A 104 2.86 -10.37 -1.71
N ALA A 105 1.79 -11.00 -2.16
CA ALA A 105 1.80 -12.09 -3.14
C ALA A 105 2.01 -11.60 -4.59
N LYS A 106 3.14 -10.91 -4.82
CA LYS A 106 3.57 -10.45 -6.15
C LYS A 106 5.10 -10.52 -6.26
N ILE A 107 5.60 -10.78 -7.45
CA ILE A 107 7.03 -10.77 -7.72
C ILE A 107 7.57 -9.35 -7.51
N LYS A 108 8.55 -9.23 -6.61
CA LYS A 108 9.18 -7.96 -6.28
C LYS A 108 10.05 -7.47 -7.43
N LYS A 109 9.86 -6.22 -7.83
CA LYS A 109 10.77 -5.49 -8.70
C LYS A 109 11.67 -4.59 -7.85
N ASN A 110 12.96 -4.62 -8.08
CA ASN A 110 13.90 -3.71 -7.41
C ASN A 110 14.09 -2.47 -8.29
N LEU A 111 13.85 -1.31 -7.72
CA LEU A 111 14.09 -0.02 -8.35
C LEU A 111 15.30 0.62 -7.67
N LYS A 112 16.22 1.18 -8.47
CA LYS A 112 17.37 1.94 -7.97
C LYS A 112 17.06 3.44 -8.03
N GLY A 113 17.60 4.19 -7.06
CA GLY A 113 17.39 5.64 -6.98
C GLY A 113 16.12 6.03 -6.21
N THR A 114 15.74 7.29 -6.30
CA THR A 114 14.55 7.84 -5.65
C THR A 114 13.32 7.55 -6.50
N VAL A 115 12.29 7.01 -5.88
CA VAL A 115 11.02 6.68 -6.52
C VAL A 115 9.92 7.52 -5.91
N LEU A 116 9.22 8.30 -6.72
CA LEU A 116 8.01 8.99 -6.32
C LEU A 116 6.81 8.06 -6.48
N SER A 117 6.13 7.77 -5.38
CA SER A 117 4.89 7.00 -5.39
C SER A 117 3.69 7.94 -5.39
N LEU A 118 2.90 7.85 -6.45
CA LEU A 118 1.63 8.56 -6.60
C LEU A 118 0.44 7.61 -6.43
N LEU A 119 0.68 6.41 -5.96
CA LEU A 119 -0.35 5.41 -5.80
C LEU A 119 -1.28 5.77 -4.64
N THR A 120 -2.53 6.00 -4.98
CA THR A 120 -3.67 6.05 -4.09
C THR A 120 -4.53 4.81 -4.33
N GLY A 121 -5.47 4.49 -3.46
CA GLY A 121 -6.34 3.33 -3.64
C GLY A 121 -7.07 3.31 -4.98
N GLY A 122 -7.43 4.46 -5.53
CA GLY A 122 -8.08 4.58 -6.84
C GLY A 122 -7.15 4.76 -8.03
N ALA A 123 -5.88 5.10 -7.81
CA ALA A 123 -4.94 5.51 -8.87
C ALA A 123 -4.53 4.37 -9.83
N GLY A 124 -4.77 3.12 -9.44
CA GLY A 124 -4.52 1.96 -10.30
C GLY A 124 -5.67 1.59 -11.22
N ASN A 125 -6.79 2.30 -11.14
CA ASN A 125 -7.94 2.13 -12.02
C ASN A 125 -7.77 2.95 -13.30
N GLU A 126 -8.38 2.52 -14.37
CA GLU A 126 -8.53 3.30 -15.60
C GLU A 126 -9.54 4.46 -15.43
N ASN A 127 -9.68 4.95 -14.20
CA ASN A 127 -10.65 6.00 -13.87
C ASN A 127 -9.97 7.37 -13.95
N TYR A 128 -10.34 8.13 -14.96
CA TYR A 128 -9.85 9.48 -15.23
C TYR A 128 -10.06 10.43 -14.04
N PHE A 129 -11.16 10.29 -13.29
CA PHE A 129 -11.44 11.10 -12.10
C PHE A 129 -10.34 10.96 -11.04
N HIS A 130 -9.93 9.74 -10.73
CA HIS A 130 -8.85 9.51 -9.77
C HIS A 130 -7.50 10.06 -10.23
N TRP A 131 -7.22 10.04 -11.53
CA TRP A 131 -6.04 10.67 -12.07
C TRP A 131 -6.06 12.18 -11.88
N MET A 132 -7.17 12.83 -12.20
CA MET A 132 -7.30 14.29 -12.12
C MET A 132 -7.30 14.80 -10.67
N TYR A 133 -8.00 14.13 -9.76
CA TYR A 133 -8.23 14.65 -8.41
C TYR A 133 -7.33 14.05 -7.35
N ASP A 134 -6.86 12.81 -7.51
CA ASP A 134 -6.05 12.13 -6.50
C ASP A 134 -4.56 12.12 -6.85
N VAL A 135 -4.19 12.11 -8.14
CA VAL A 135 -2.81 11.94 -8.59
C VAL A 135 -2.18 13.26 -8.99
N LEU A 136 -2.77 13.99 -9.92
CA LEU A 136 -2.17 15.23 -10.45
C LEU A 136 -1.92 16.31 -9.39
N PRO A 137 -2.78 16.55 -8.39
CA PRO A 137 -2.51 17.52 -7.34
C PRO A 137 -1.27 17.24 -6.49
N ARG A 138 -0.73 16.03 -6.57
CA ARG A 138 0.50 15.64 -5.85
C ARG A 138 1.79 16.07 -6.56
N PHE A 139 1.68 16.55 -7.80
CA PHE A 139 2.81 17.13 -8.54
C PHE A 139 2.93 18.62 -8.37
N ALA A 140 1.93 19.27 -7.82
CA ALA A 140 1.85 20.73 -7.76
C ALA A 140 2.62 21.35 -6.57
#